data_44136568a02f36312b6cd0cccbec18e7
#
_entry.id   44136568a02f36312b6cd0cccbec18e7
#
_cell.length_a   1.000
_cell.length_b   1.000
_cell.length_c   1.000
_cell.angle_alpha   90.00
_cell.angle_beta   90.00
_cell.angle_gamma   90.00
#
_symmetry.space_group_name_H-M   'P 1'
#
loop_
_entity.id
_entity.type
_entity.pdbx_description
1 polymer ?
#
loop_
_entity_poly.entity_id
_entity_poly.type
_entity_poly.pdbx_seq_one_letter_code
_entity_poly.pdbx_strand_id
1 'polypeptide(L)'
;MNLRLARNKDSDQIIKLIRKCFKDYQNCFLDVENDSPELKYVYSYFHELKGKFWVLEDKKKIIGCMGYLPSKKNEIEIHKLYIDQKFRKKGLAKLLVKKVENIALRENKSKVFLWTDTRFKEAHKMYSKMNYERSKKIRRLHDISDTVEYNFVKDLR
;
A
#
# COMPACT_ATOMS: atom_id res chain seq x y z
N MET A 1 18.85 2.81 -7.13
CA MET A 1 17.55 2.54 -6.48
C MET A 1 17.80 1.77 -5.20
N ASN A 2 17.15 2.18 -4.12
CA ASN A 2 17.32 1.57 -2.78
C ASN A 2 15.97 1.33 -2.13
N LEU A 3 15.77 0.13 -1.58
CA LEU A 3 14.61 -0.22 -0.76
C LEU A 3 15.01 -0.17 0.70
N ARG A 4 14.37 0.68 1.48
CA ARG A 4 14.67 0.87 2.90
C ARG A 4 13.41 1.12 3.73
N LEU A 5 13.53 0.94 5.04
CA LEU A 5 12.47 1.38 5.96
C LEU A 5 12.28 2.90 5.85
N ALA A 6 11.03 3.33 5.90
CA ALA A 6 10.70 4.74 5.99
C ALA A 6 11.11 5.30 7.36
N ARG A 7 11.36 6.60 7.40
CA ARG A 7 11.57 7.39 8.61
C ARG A 7 10.47 8.45 8.67
N ASN A 8 10.17 8.96 9.86
CA ASN A 8 9.14 10.00 9.96
C ASN A 8 9.47 11.25 9.12
N LYS A 9 10.74 11.57 8.93
CA LYS A 9 11.18 12.66 8.05
C LYS A 9 10.90 12.44 6.56
N ASP A 10 10.54 11.24 6.15
CA ASP A 10 10.16 10.93 4.77
C ASP A 10 8.71 11.31 4.45
N SER A 11 7.93 11.70 5.45
CA SER A 11 6.49 11.96 5.35
C SER A 11 6.13 12.92 4.23
N ASP A 12 6.83 14.04 4.09
CA ASP A 12 6.53 15.03 3.04
C ASP A 12 6.71 14.43 1.64
N GLN A 13 7.76 13.66 1.42
CA GLN A 13 7.98 13.01 0.13
C GLN A 13 6.96 11.89 -0.14
N ILE A 14 6.57 11.14 0.88
CA ILE A 14 5.55 10.09 0.77
C ILE A 14 4.19 10.71 0.42
N ILE A 15 3.79 11.76 1.13
CA ILE A 15 2.54 12.50 0.87
C ILE A 15 2.55 13.04 -0.57
N LYS A 16 3.65 13.64 -0.99
CA LYS A 16 3.81 14.16 -2.35
C LYS A 16 3.69 13.06 -3.41
N LEU A 17 4.29 11.89 -3.17
CA LEU A 17 4.18 10.73 -4.05
C LEU A 17 2.72 10.27 -4.18
N ILE A 18 2.04 10.05 -3.06
CA ILE A 18 0.65 9.56 -3.06
C ILE A 18 -0.27 10.58 -3.74
N ARG A 19 -0.12 11.86 -3.42
CA ARG A 19 -0.90 12.93 -4.04
C ARG A 19 -0.70 12.98 -5.55
N LYS A 20 0.53 12.76 -6.01
CA LYS A 20 0.85 12.65 -7.44
C LYS A 20 0.17 11.45 -8.09
N CYS A 21 0.18 10.31 -7.42
CA CYS A 21 -0.51 9.10 -7.92
C CYS A 21 -2.02 9.32 -8.03
N PHE A 22 -2.63 10.00 -7.07
CA PHE A 22 -4.06 10.29 -7.08
C PHE A 22 -4.50 11.20 -8.24
N LYS A 23 -3.60 12.04 -8.74
CA LYS A 23 -3.90 12.92 -9.90
C LYS A 23 -4.19 12.16 -11.20
N ASP A 24 -3.79 10.89 -11.28
CA ASP A 24 -4.09 10.05 -12.44
C ASP A 24 -5.57 9.65 -12.51
N TYR A 25 -6.37 9.94 -11.47
CA TYR A 25 -7.75 9.51 -11.33
C TYR A 25 -8.68 10.68 -11.06
N GLN A 26 -9.87 10.67 -11.67
CA GLN A 26 -10.90 11.68 -11.40
C GLN A 26 -11.43 11.56 -9.97
N ASN A 27 -11.66 12.69 -9.34
CA ASN A 27 -12.25 12.79 -8.00
C ASN A 27 -11.50 11.99 -6.93
N CYS A 28 -10.20 11.82 -7.12
CA CYS A 28 -9.32 11.14 -6.18
C CYS A 28 -8.38 12.17 -5.53
N PHE A 29 -8.61 12.47 -4.26
CA PHE A 29 -7.90 13.49 -3.50
C PHE A 29 -7.31 12.91 -2.23
N LEU A 30 -6.14 13.38 -1.84
CA LEU A 30 -5.51 13.01 -0.58
C LEU A 30 -5.75 14.11 0.47
N ASP A 31 -6.62 13.83 1.42
CA ASP A 31 -6.82 14.65 2.62
C ASP A 31 -6.04 14.02 3.78
N VAL A 32 -4.82 14.51 4.01
CA VAL A 32 -3.95 13.97 5.06
C VAL A 32 -4.54 14.21 6.44
N GLU A 33 -5.12 15.38 6.68
CA GLU A 33 -5.62 15.76 8.00
C GLU A 33 -6.78 14.88 8.46
N ASN A 34 -7.74 14.60 7.57
CA ASN A 34 -8.97 13.90 7.93
C ASN A 34 -8.95 12.41 7.59
N ASP A 35 -8.28 12.02 6.48
CA ASP A 35 -8.40 10.66 5.95
C ASP A 35 -7.15 9.81 6.17
N SER A 36 -5.97 10.42 6.28
CA SER A 36 -4.69 9.68 6.37
C SER A 36 -3.68 10.40 7.26
N PRO A 37 -4.04 10.77 8.51
CA PRO A 37 -3.14 11.52 9.39
C PRO A 37 -1.86 10.74 9.75
N GLU A 38 -1.87 9.41 9.67
CA GLU A 38 -0.70 8.55 9.90
C GLU A 38 0.45 8.80 8.92
N LEU A 39 0.18 9.40 7.75
CA LEU A 39 1.22 9.75 6.78
C LEU A 39 2.19 10.81 7.29
N LYS A 40 1.83 11.55 8.34
CA LYS A 40 2.72 12.54 8.97
C LYS A 40 3.85 11.90 9.80
N TYR A 41 3.67 10.64 10.22
CA TYR A 41 4.60 9.92 11.09
C TYR A 41 4.58 8.42 10.81
N VAL A 42 4.79 8.06 9.55
CA VAL A 42 4.61 6.69 9.04
C VAL A 42 5.43 5.65 9.81
N TYR A 43 6.69 5.96 10.15
CA TYR A 43 7.52 5.01 10.88
C TYR A 43 6.92 4.69 12.24
N SER A 44 6.63 5.72 13.05
CA SER A 44 6.08 5.53 14.39
C SER A 44 4.73 4.81 14.35
N TYR A 45 3.84 5.21 13.46
CA TYR A 45 2.51 4.61 13.34
C TYR A 45 2.58 3.11 13.05
N PHE A 46 3.31 2.73 12.00
CA PHE A 46 3.40 1.32 11.62
C PHE A 46 4.20 0.50 12.63
N HIS A 47 5.24 1.07 13.22
CA HIS A 47 6.04 0.41 14.25
C HIS A 47 5.22 0.11 15.51
N GLU A 48 4.47 1.08 16.01
CA GLU A 48 3.59 0.91 17.19
C GLU A 48 2.53 -0.17 16.97
N LEU A 49 2.03 -0.31 15.75
CA LEU A 49 1.06 -1.34 15.36
C LEU A 49 1.73 -2.65 14.92
N LYS A 50 3.02 -2.81 15.19
CA LYS A 50 3.82 -4.02 14.90
C LYS A 50 3.94 -4.34 13.40
N GLY A 51 3.75 -3.35 12.55
CA GLY A 51 3.98 -3.43 11.12
C GLY A 51 5.26 -2.74 10.71
N LYS A 52 5.41 -2.54 9.40
CA LYS A 52 6.53 -1.81 8.81
C LYS A 52 6.05 -0.99 7.62
N PHE A 53 6.79 0.05 7.31
CA PHE A 53 6.57 0.87 6.13
C PHE A 53 7.89 1.05 5.39
N TRP A 54 7.91 0.75 4.09
CA TRP A 54 9.10 0.88 3.24
C TRP A 54 8.93 1.96 2.19
N VAL A 55 10.06 2.49 1.77
CA VAL A 55 10.15 3.38 0.61
C VAL A 55 11.17 2.83 -0.39
N LEU A 56 10.87 3.05 -1.65
CA LEU A 56 11.81 2.91 -2.75
C LEU A 56 12.38 4.30 -3.04
N GLU A 57 13.68 4.42 -2.94
CA GLU A 57 14.39 5.68 -3.16
C GLU A 57 15.27 5.57 -4.41
N ASP A 58 15.17 6.55 -5.30
CA ASP A 58 16.06 6.71 -6.46
C ASP A 58 16.59 8.14 -6.48
N LYS A 59 17.92 8.29 -6.49
CA LYS A 59 18.59 9.60 -6.50
C LYS A 59 18.02 10.56 -5.43
N LYS A 60 17.87 10.08 -4.20
CA LYS A 60 17.33 10.81 -3.03
C LYS A 60 15.85 11.20 -3.14
N LYS A 61 15.13 10.68 -4.14
CA LYS A 61 13.68 10.85 -4.26
C LYS A 61 12.95 9.57 -3.94
N ILE A 62 11.87 9.66 -3.18
CA ILE A 62 10.98 8.54 -2.92
C ILE A 62 10.08 8.37 -4.15
N ILE A 63 10.21 7.21 -4.79
CA ILE A 63 9.49 6.85 -6.02
C ILE A 63 8.48 5.73 -5.81
N GLY A 64 8.45 5.15 -4.63
CA GLY A 64 7.48 4.13 -4.26
C GLY A 64 7.40 3.99 -2.75
N CYS A 65 6.29 3.47 -2.29
CA CYS A 65 6.08 3.16 -0.87
C CYS A 65 5.10 2.01 -0.69
N MET A 66 5.18 1.37 0.45
CA MET A 66 4.21 0.37 0.90
C MET A 66 4.40 0.10 2.39
N GLY A 67 3.29 -0.07 3.10
CA GLY A 67 3.29 -0.57 4.46
C GLY A 67 2.53 -1.88 4.60
N TYR A 68 2.70 -2.55 5.74
CA TYR A 68 1.81 -3.62 6.16
C TYR A 68 1.54 -3.52 7.66
N LEU A 69 0.39 -4.03 8.04
CA LEU A 69 0.01 -4.21 9.43
C LEU A 69 -0.46 -5.65 9.66
N PRO A 70 -0.09 -6.24 10.81
CA PRO A 70 -0.75 -7.47 11.22
C PRO A 70 -2.23 -7.19 11.46
N SER A 71 -3.08 -8.11 11.04
CA SER A 71 -4.51 -8.06 11.26
C SER A 71 -4.92 -9.19 12.19
N LYS A 72 -6.13 -9.73 12.03
CA LYS A 72 -6.58 -10.87 12.83
C LYS A 72 -5.55 -11.99 12.81
N LYS A 73 -5.64 -12.87 13.77
CA LYS A 73 -4.71 -13.92 14.21
C LYS A 73 -3.65 -14.44 13.20
N ASN A 74 -4.00 -14.65 11.95
CA ASN A 74 -3.09 -15.24 10.96
C ASN A 74 -3.04 -14.46 9.64
N GLU A 75 -3.34 -13.16 9.69
CA GLU A 75 -3.48 -12.32 8.50
C GLU A 75 -2.55 -11.12 8.55
N ILE A 76 -2.12 -10.68 7.38
CA ILE A 76 -1.40 -9.42 7.18
C ILE A 76 -2.15 -8.59 6.15
N GLU A 77 -2.28 -7.29 6.42
CA GLU A 77 -2.89 -6.33 5.50
C GLU A 77 -1.82 -5.44 4.87
N ILE A 78 -1.82 -5.34 3.54
CA ILE A 78 -0.99 -4.40 2.79
C ILE A 78 -1.66 -3.03 2.78
N HIS A 79 -0.87 -1.99 3.03
CA HIS A 79 -1.31 -0.59 3.06
C HIS A 79 -0.45 0.29 2.16
N LYS A 80 -1.08 1.29 1.54
CA LYS A 80 -0.37 2.42 0.90
C LYS A 80 0.67 2.00 -0.14
N LEU A 81 0.35 1.03 -1.00
CA LEU A 81 1.21 0.64 -2.12
C LEU A 81 1.04 1.64 -3.26
N TYR A 82 2.04 2.45 -3.48
CA TYR A 82 2.07 3.45 -4.57
C TYR A 82 3.44 3.47 -5.22
N ILE A 83 3.45 3.58 -6.56
CA ILE A 83 4.66 3.72 -7.38
C ILE A 83 4.48 4.93 -8.29
N ASP A 84 5.48 5.80 -8.35
CA ASP A 84 5.50 6.92 -9.28
C ASP A 84 5.30 6.42 -10.71
N GLN A 85 4.44 7.07 -11.48
CA GLN A 85 4.05 6.68 -12.82
C GLN A 85 5.26 6.42 -13.74
N LYS A 86 6.31 7.23 -13.62
CA LYS A 86 7.54 7.09 -14.42
C LYS A 86 8.32 5.79 -14.14
N PHE A 87 8.05 5.15 -13.02
CA PHE A 87 8.75 3.94 -12.57
C PHE A 87 7.85 2.70 -12.59
N ARG A 88 6.61 2.81 -13.07
CA ARG A 88 5.69 1.68 -13.22
C ARG A 88 6.11 0.74 -14.34
N LYS A 89 5.49 -0.45 -14.38
CA LYS A 89 5.75 -1.52 -15.36
C LYS A 89 7.17 -2.06 -15.34
N LYS A 90 7.89 -1.87 -14.23
CA LYS A 90 9.24 -2.38 -14.00
C LYS A 90 9.28 -3.44 -12.89
N GLY A 91 8.12 -3.95 -12.47
CA GLY A 91 8.01 -4.97 -11.43
C GLY A 91 8.19 -4.48 -10.00
N LEU A 92 8.26 -3.17 -9.75
CA LEU A 92 8.54 -2.64 -8.40
C LEU A 92 7.41 -2.89 -7.40
N ALA A 93 6.16 -2.72 -7.82
CA ALA A 93 5.01 -3.03 -6.96
C ALA A 93 4.98 -4.52 -6.60
N LYS A 94 5.21 -5.39 -7.59
CA LYS A 94 5.31 -6.83 -7.38
C LYS A 94 6.42 -7.19 -6.39
N LEU A 95 7.58 -6.56 -6.49
CA LEU A 95 8.70 -6.75 -5.57
C LEU A 95 8.30 -6.41 -4.13
N LEU A 96 7.60 -5.30 -3.92
CA LEU A 96 7.12 -4.89 -2.61
C LEU A 96 6.09 -5.87 -2.05
N VAL A 97 5.12 -6.29 -2.86
CA VAL A 97 4.11 -7.28 -2.43
C VAL A 97 4.78 -8.60 -2.04
N LYS A 98 5.72 -9.09 -2.84
CA LYS A 98 6.49 -10.31 -2.53
C LYS A 98 7.26 -10.21 -1.21
N LYS A 99 7.77 -9.02 -0.89
CA LYS A 99 8.42 -8.78 0.39
C LYS A 99 7.47 -9.05 1.57
N VAL A 100 6.23 -8.58 1.48
CA VAL A 100 5.21 -8.82 2.52
C VAL A 100 4.81 -10.30 2.56
N GLU A 101 4.63 -10.95 1.41
CA GLU A 101 4.33 -12.39 1.37
C GLU A 101 5.43 -13.21 2.06
N ASN A 102 6.70 -12.88 1.83
CA ASN A 102 7.83 -13.56 2.47
C ASN A 102 7.85 -13.34 3.99
N ILE A 103 7.48 -12.16 4.45
CA ILE A 103 7.34 -11.89 5.89
C ILE A 103 6.20 -12.71 6.47
N ALA A 104 5.05 -12.72 5.79
CA ALA A 104 3.89 -13.50 6.22
C ALA A 104 4.22 -14.98 6.37
N LEU A 105 4.93 -15.56 5.40
CA LEU A 105 5.37 -16.95 5.46
C LEU A 105 6.31 -17.22 6.63
N ARG A 106 7.30 -16.35 6.85
CA ARG A 106 8.24 -16.49 7.99
C ARG A 106 7.56 -16.36 9.35
N GLU A 107 6.50 -15.57 9.42
CA GLU A 107 5.70 -15.38 10.64
C GLU A 107 4.55 -16.37 10.77
N ASN A 108 4.52 -17.41 9.94
CA ASN A 108 3.47 -18.44 9.91
C ASN A 108 2.06 -17.87 9.72
N LYS A 109 1.94 -16.77 8.99
CA LYS A 109 0.64 -16.23 8.58
C LYS A 109 0.10 -17.06 7.42
N SER A 110 -1.22 -17.21 7.39
CA SER A 110 -1.89 -17.98 6.34
C SER A 110 -2.44 -17.12 5.21
N LYS A 111 -2.55 -15.81 5.42
CA LYS A 111 -3.27 -14.95 4.49
C LYS A 111 -2.65 -13.56 4.41
N VAL A 112 -2.58 -13.03 3.18
CA VAL A 112 -2.31 -11.62 2.91
C VAL A 112 -3.52 -11.03 2.20
N PHE A 113 -3.99 -9.87 2.63
CA PHE A 113 -5.10 -9.19 2.00
C PHE A 113 -4.86 -7.69 1.90
N LEU A 114 -5.69 -7.03 1.12
CA LEU A 114 -5.65 -5.59 0.95
C LEU A 114 -7.02 -5.05 0.55
N TRP A 115 -7.18 -3.76 0.72
CA TRP A 115 -8.28 -2.99 0.16
C TRP A 115 -7.72 -2.04 -0.89
N THR A 116 -8.41 -1.90 -2.00
CA THR A 116 -7.96 -1.09 -3.13
C THR A 116 -9.11 -0.32 -3.75
N ASP A 117 -8.88 0.94 -4.03
CA ASP A 117 -9.84 1.81 -4.70
C ASP A 117 -10.33 1.19 -6.01
N THR A 118 -11.63 1.22 -6.25
CA THR A 118 -12.24 0.65 -7.47
C THR A 118 -11.73 1.30 -8.75
N ARG A 119 -11.14 2.50 -8.66
CA ARG A 119 -10.53 3.22 -9.80
C ARG A 119 -9.17 2.69 -10.21
N PHE A 120 -8.47 1.97 -9.33
CA PHE A 120 -7.09 1.51 -9.52
C PHE A 120 -7.00 0.21 -10.33
N LYS A 121 -7.51 0.24 -11.55
CA LYS A 121 -7.68 -0.96 -12.40
C LYS A 121 -6.37 -1.67 -12.73
N GLU A 122 -5.27 -0.94 -12.93
CA GLU A 122 -3.96 -1.54 -13.20
C GLU A 122 -3.42 -2.31 -11.97
N ALA A 123 -3.67 -1.80 -10.77
CA ALA A 123 -3.34 -2.51 -9.54
C ALA A 123 -4.14 -3.82 -9.42
N HIS A 124 -5.43 -3.79 -9.73
CA HIS A 124 -6.28 -5.00 -9.71
C HIS A 124 -5.74 -6.09 -10.64
N LYS A 125 -5.32 -5.72 -11.85
CA LYS A 125 -4.71 -6.66 -12.80
C LYS A 125 -3.43 -7.27 -12.24
N MET A 126 -2.59 -6.47 -11.59
CA MET A 126 -1.36 -6.94 -10.95
C MET A 126 -1.67 -7.93 -9.84
N TYR A 127 -2.59 -7.60 -8.94
CA TYR A 127 -2.98 -8.49 -7.85
C TYR A 127 -3.51 -9.83 -8.38
N SER A 128 -4.37 -9.81 -9.39
CA SER A 128 -4.89 -11.02 -10.02
C SER A 128 -3.78 -11.89 -10.61
N LYS A 129 -2.79 -11.28 -11.27
CA LYS A 129 -1.61 -12.00 -11.81
C LYS A 129 -0.71 -12.55 -10.71
N MET A 130 -0.79 -12.04 -9.50
CA MET A 130 -0.07 -12.53 -8.33
C MET A 130 -0.88 -13.53 -7.50
N ASN A 131 -1.99 -14.02 -8.05
CA ASN A 131 -2.90 -14.98 -7.43
C ASN A 131 -3.68 -14.44 -6.22
N TYR A 132 -3.91 -13.13 -6.19
CA TYR A 132 -4.91 -12.56 -5.29
C TYR A 132 -6.29 -12.71 -5.94
N GLU A 133 -7.27 -13.10 -5.14
CA GLU A 133 -8.66 -13.19 -5.56
C GLU A 133 -9.47 -12.03 -4.99
N ARG A 134 -10.28 -11.41 -5.83
CA ARG A 134 -11.21 -10.41 -5.35
C ARG A 134 -12.36 -11.09 -4.59
N SER A 135 -12.47 -10.78 -3.30
CA SER A 135 -13.58 -11.29 -2.49
C SER A 135 -14.88 -10.55 -2.84
N LYS A 136 -16.00 -11.00 -2.27
CA LYS A 136 -17.29 -10.35 -2.43
C LYS A 136 -17.43 -9.07 -1.58
N LYS A 137 -16.45 -8.80 -0.70
CA LYS A 137 -16.51 -7.65 0.21
C LYS A 137 -16.21 -6.37 -0.55
N ILE A 138 -17.03 -5.37 -0.31
CA ILE A 138 -16.86 -3.99 -0.81
C ILE A 138 -17.06 -3.08 0.40
N ARG A 139 -16.27 -2.02 0.50
CA ARG A 139 -16.49 -0.99 1.52
C ARG A 139 -16.48 0.40 0.90
N ARG A 140 -17.28 1.28 1.47
CA ARG A 140 -17.27 2.70 1.15
C ARG A 140 -16.59 3.45 2.28
N LEU A 141 -15.58 4.24 1.94
CA LEU A 141 -14.97 5.20 2.85
C LEU A 141 -15.73 6.52 2.72
N HIS A 142 -16.15 7.10 3.81
CA HIS A 142 -16.80 8.41 3.79
C HIS A 142 -15.73 9.51 3.80
N ASP A 143 -14.88 9.50 2.79
CA ASP A 143 -13.78 10.43 2.60
C ASP A 143 -14.11 11.48 1.52
N ILE A 144 -13.21 12.44 1.34
CA ILE A 144 -13.36 13.52 0.34
C ILE A 144 -13.51 12.99 -1.09
N SER A 145 -12.97 11.81 -1.37
CA SER A 145 -13.00 11.17 -2.69
C SER A 145 -14.19 10.24 -2.90
N ASP A 146 -15.06 10.10 -1.91
CA ASP A 146 -16.15 9.12 -1.90
C ASP A 146 -15.65 7.73 -2.36
N THR A 147 -14.56 7.29 -1.75
CA THR A 147 -13.84 6.08 -2.15
C THR A 147 -14.66 4.83 -1.88
N VAL A 148 -14.74 3.98 -2.89
CA VAL A 148 -15.24 2.61 -2.77
C VAL A 148 -14.08 1.67 -3.03
N GLU A 149 -13.93 0.64 -2.19
CA GLU A 149 -12.81 -0.27 -2.28
C GLU A 149 -13.27 -1.72 -2.47
N TYR A 150 -12.49 -2.44 -3.29
CA TYR A 150 -12.52 -3.90 -3.38
C TYR A 150 -11.54 -4.51 -2.40
N ASN A 151 -11.85 -5.72 -1.96
CA ASN A 151 -10.97 -6.54 -1.12
C ASN A 151 -10.33 -7.64 -1.96
N PHE A 152 -9.00 -7.69 -1.96
CA PHE A 152 -8.21 -8.75 -2.60
C PHE A 152 -7.51 -9.58 -1.52
N VAL A 153 -7.54 -10.90 -1.69
CA VAL A 153 -7.06 -11.86 -0.69
C VAL A 153 -6.23 -12.93 -1.36
N LYS A 154 -5.14 -13.32 -0.71
CA LYS A 154 -4.31 -14.46 -1.12
C LYS A 154 -4.08 -15.39 0.06
N ASP A 155 -4.49 -16.63 -0.09
CA ASP A 155 -4.10 -17.70 0.83
C ASP A 155 -2.68 -18.16 0.49
N LEU A 156 -1.84 -18.27 1.52
CA LEU A 156 -0.43 -18.64 1.36
C LEU A 156 -0.19 -20.13 1.52
N ARG A 157 -1.23 -20.87 1.92
CA ARG A 157 -1.14 -22.32 2.23
C ARG A 157 -2.22 -23.10 1.53
#